data_6bbd2e3356023b028a025f7afa0d0160
#
_entry.id   6bbd2e3356023b028a025f7afa0d0160
#
_cell.length_a   1.000
_cell.length_b   1.000
_cell.length_c   1.000
_cell.angle_alpha   90.00
_cell.angle_beta   90.00
_cell.angle_gamma   90.00
#
_symmetry.space_group_name_H-M   'P 1'
#
loop_
_entity.id
_entity.type
_entity.pdbx_description
1 polymer ?
#
loop_
_entity_poly.entity_id
_entity_poly.type
_entity_poly.pdbx_seq_one_letter_code
_entity_poly.pdbx_strand_id
1 'polypeptide(L)'
;MKMWLIALFVISAASLSAFQGFPKCTAVDMDTVKTGDTVNVTCENVDKSTVADVYLTDGKDDTKVAVMERSADKIKFTVPRIKPGRYHLALLTANKASMIEQPVALTVE
;
A
#
# COMPACT_ATOMS: atom_id res chain seq x y z
N MET A 1 -16.03 -40.74 12.06
CA MET A 1 -14.61 -40.91 11.95
C MET A 1 -13.99 -40.13 10.83
N LYS A 2 -14.49 -40.27 9.66
CA LYS A 2 -13.92 -39.57 8.53
C LYS A 2 -14.07 -38.09 8.60
N MET A 3 -15.04 -37.63 9.30
CA MET A 3 -15.30 -36.20 9.43
C MET A 3 -14.22 -35.45 10.14
N TRP A 4 -13.42 -36.14 10.91
CA TRP A 4 -12.37 -35.49 11.65
C TRP A 4 -11.35 -34.87 10.74
N LEU A 5 -11.06 -35.52 9.65
CA LEU A 5 -10.09 -35.02 8.70
C LEU A 5 -10.50 -33.71 8.10
N ILE A 6 -11.79 -33.56 7.91
CA ILE A 6 -12.33 -32.33 7.33
C ILE A 6 -12.11 -31.16 8.25
N ALA A 7 -12.26 -31.37 9.53
CA ALA A 7 -12.03 -30.31 10.50
C ALA A 7 -10.60 -29.82 10.47
N LEU A 8 -9.66 -30.70 10.23
CA LEU A 8 -8.27 -30.31 10.17
C LEU A 8 -7.98 -29.40 8.99
N PHE A 9 -8.62 -29.62 7.87
CA PHE A 9 -8.43 -28.76 6.72
C PHE A 9 -8.86 -27.35 6.99
N VAL A 10 -9.95 -27.18 7.68
CA VAL A 10 -10.46 -25.86 7.99
C VAL A 10 -9.44 -25.09 8.84
N ILE A 11 -8.84 -25.74 9.78
CA ILE A 11 -7.83 -25.12 10.63
C ILE A 11 -6.62 -24.68 9.83
N SER A 12 -6.19 -25.48 8.89
CA SER A 12 -5.05 -25.15 8.05
C SER A 12 -5.32 -23.91 7.22
N ALA A 13 -6.51 -23.80 6.67
CA ALA A 13 -6.87 -22.64 5.87
C ALA A 13 -6.83 -21.37 6.72
N ALA A 14 -7.32 -21.44 7.93
CA ALA A 14 -7.29 -20.30 8.83
C ALA A 14 -5.88 -19.86 9.16
N SER A 15 -4.97 -20.81 9.32
CA SER A 15 -3.58 -20.49 9.61
C SER A 15 -2.91 -19.76 8.46
N LEU A 16 -3.22 -20.13 7.24
CA LEU A 16 -2.66 -19.47 6.08
C LEU A 16 -3.11 -18.01 6.00
N SER A 17 -4.34 -17.74 6.35
CA SER A 17 -4.85 -16.38 6.34
C SER A 17 -4.06 -15.47 7.24
N ALA A 18 -3.55 -15.98 8.33
CA ALA A 18 -2.85 -15.18 9.32
C ALA A 18 -1.54 -14.61 8.80
N PHE A 19 -0.99 -15.14 7.72
CA PHE A 19 0.28 -14.66 7.19
C PHE A 19 0.14 -13.56 6.15
N GLN A 20 -1.08 -13.16 5.84
CA GLN A 20 -1.30 -12.16 4.82
C GLN A 20 -1.50 -10.79 5.44
N GLY A 21 -0.47 -10.33 6.14
CA GLY A 21 -0.59 -9.09 6.87
C GLY A 21 0.21 -7.92 6.33
N PHE A 22 1.17 -8.18 5.47
CA PHE A 22 2.05 -7.10 5.01
C PHE A 22 1.43 -6.29 3.89
N PRO A 23 1.41 -4.96 4.04
CA PRO A 23 0.97 -4.09 2.96
C PRO A 23 2.02 -4.06 1.85
N LYS A 24 1.55 -4.08 0.61
CA LYS A 24 2.44 -4.12 -0.53
C LYS A 24 1.75 -3.48 -1.73
N CYS A 25 2.45 -2.66 -2.47
CA CYS A 25 1.95 -2.05 -3.69
C CYS A 25 2.82 -2.49 -4.86
N THR A 26 2.19 -2.83 -5.98
CA THR A 26 2.87 -3.47 -7.10
C THR A 26 2.84 -2.69 -8.40
N ALA A 27 1.88 -1.80 -8.58
CA ALA A 27 1.75 -1.07 -9.83
C ALA A 27 1.05 0.27 -9.65
N VAL A 28 1.40 1.23 -10.51
CA VAL A 28 0.70 2.51 -10.60
C VAL A 28 0.17 2.64 -12.03
N ASP A 29 -0.91 3.37 -12.19
CA ASP A 29 -1.51 3.57 -13.51
C ASP A 29 -0.82 4.67 -14.32
N MET A 30 0.05 5.47 -13.69
CA MET A 30 0.76 6.56 -14.35
C MET A 30 2.19 6.62 -13.81
N ASP A 31 3.17 6.57 -14.74
CA ASP A 31 4.59 6.69 -14.38
C ASP A 31 5.00 8.13 -14.15
N THR A 32 4.42 9.04 -14.90
CA THR A 32 4.78 10.45 -14.89
C THR A 32 3.54 11.24 -14.55
N VAL A 33 3.65 12.10 -13.55
CA VAL A 33 2.51 12.83 -13.01
C VAL A 33 2.90 14.27 -12.72
N LYS A 34 1.88 15.09 -12.47
CA LYS A 34 2.02 16.50 -12.07
C LYS A 34 1.28 16.71 -10.77
N THR A 35 1.63 17.77 -10.07
CA THR A 35 0.90 18.20 -8.88
C THR A 35 -0.60 18.29 -9.21
N GLY A 36 -1.42 17.68 -8.38
CA GLY A 36 -2.87 17.68 -8.56
C GLY A 36 -3.42 16.49 -9.30
N ASP A 37 -2.57 15.71 -9.96
CA ASP A 37 -3.03 14.51 -10.66
C ASP A 37 -3.50 13.45 -9.65
N THR A 38 -4.44 12.63 -10.08
CA THR A 38 -4.93 11.51 -9.29
C THR A 38 -4.28 10.24 -9.79
N VAL A 39 -3.68 9.49 -8.87
CA VAL A 39 -2.96 8.27 -9.18
C VAL A 39 -3.67 7.08 -8.53
N ASN A 40 -3.84 6.00 -9.29
CA ASN A 40 -4.37 4.76 -8.79
C ASN A 40 -3.25 3.75 -8.65
N VAL A 41 -3.16 3.14 -7.48
CA VAL A 41 -2.11 2.17 -7.16
C VAL A 41 -2.74 0.83 -6.86
N THR A 42 -2.23 -0.21 -7.49
CA THR A 42 -2.64 -1.59 -7.21
C THR A 42 -1.80 -2.12 -6.06
N CYS A 43 -2.45 -2.61 -5.04
CA CYS A 43 -1.78 -3.02 -3.81
C CYS A 43 -2.41 -4.29 -3.24
N GLU A 44 -1.87 -4.72 -2.09
CA GLU A 44 -2.40 -5.83 -1.30
C GLU A 44 -2.33 -5.43 0.17
N ASN A 45 -3.36 -5.74 0.93
CA ASN A 45 -3.43 -5.51 2.38
C ASN A 45 -3.16 -4.06 2.78
N VAL A 46 -3.76 -3.12 2.08
CA VAL A 46 -3.54 -1.70 2.36
C VAL A 46 -4.75 -1.00 2.95
N ASP A 47 -5.66 -1.74 3.56
CA ASP A 47 -6.81 -1.13 4.19
C ASP A 47 -6.41 -0.42 5.50
N LYS A 48 -7.39 0.21 6.14
CA LYS A 48 -7.13 1.02 7.33
C LYS A 48 -6.57 0.23 8.49
N SER A 49 -6.82 -1.07 8.53
CA SER A 49 -6.33 -1.90 9.62
C SER A 49 -4.84 -2.21 9.49
N THR A 50 -4.26 -2.01 8.32
CA THR A 50 -2.87 -2.34 8.03
C THR A 50 -2.01 -1.11 7.78
N VAL A 51 -2.57 -0.09 7.11
CA VAL A 51 -1.84 1.11 6.72
C VAL A 51 -2.53 2.34 7.28
N ALA A 52 -1.77 3.18 7.99
CA ALA A 52 -2.31 4.42 8.53
C ALA A 52 -2.28 5.54 7.49
N ASP A 53 -1.15 5.74 6.83
CA ASP A 53 -0.95 6.82 5.88
C ASP A 53 -0.05 6.39 4.73
N VAL A 54 -0.10 7.17 3.66
CA VAL A 54 0.69 6.94 2.45
C VAL A 54 1.57 8.17 2.20
N TYR A 55 2.80 7.92 1.79
CA TYR A 55 3.78 8.96 1.53
C TYR A 55 4.46 8.77 0.20
N LEU A 56 5.00 9.87 -0.34
CA LEU A 56 5.95 9.82 -1.45
C LEU A 56 7.31 10.18 -0.87
N THR A 57 8.32 9.38 -1.17
CA THR A 57 9.66 9.58 -0.62
C THR A 57 10.70 9.62 -1.73
N ASP A 58 11.65 10.55 -1.58
CA ASP A 58 12.79 10.63 -2.50
C ASP A 58 14.06 10.03 -1.89
N GLY A 59 13.92 9.36 -0.74
CA GLY A 59 15.03 8.80 0.00
C GLY A 59 15.54 9.68 1.12
N LYS A 60 15.18 10.96 1.11
CA LYS A 60 15.54 11.91 2.17
C LYS A 60 14.30 12.45 2.85
N ASP A 61 13.36 12.92 2.05
CA ASP A 61 12.15 13.56 2.56
C ASP A 61 10.93 12.72 2.22
N ASP A 62 10.03 12.63 3.17
CA ASP A 62 8.76 11.93 3.01
C ASP A 62 7.64 12.95 3.01
N THR A 63 6.81 12.92 1.99
CA THR A 63 5.67 13.82 1.89
C THR A 63 4.38 13.04 1.94
N LYS A 64 3.55 13.33 2.91
CA LYS A 64 2.26 12.67 3.06
C LYS A 64 1.34 13.06 1.91
N VAL A 65 0.62 12.07 1.36
CA VAL A 65 -0.32 12.31 0.27
C VAL A 65 -1.75 12.24 0.78
N ALA A 66 -2.64 12.95 0.07
CA ALA A 66 -4.07 12.91 0.39
C ALA A 66 -4.67 11.69 -0.28
N VAL A 67 -5.00 10.68 0.51
CA VAL A 67 -5.64 9.46 0.02
C VAL A 67 -7.11 9.73 -0.18
N MET A 68 -7.59 9.60 -1.41
CA MET A 68 -8.98 9.85 -1.77
C MET A 68 -9.83 8.62 -1.58
N GLU A 69 -9.31 7.46 -1.94
CA GLU A 69 -10.00 6.18 -1.78
C GLU A 69 -9.00 5.13 -1.39
N ARG A 70 -9.42 4.18 -0.57
CA ARG A 70 -8.57 3.08 -0.15
C ARG A 70 -9.42 1.86 0.14
N SER A 71 -9.01 0.73 -0.43
CA SER A 71 -9.59 -0.56 -0.13
C SER A 71 -8.44 -1.51 0.20
N ALA A 72 -8.72 -2.79 0.37
CA ALA A 72 -7.67 -3.75 0.70
C ALA A 72 -6.64 -3.91 -0.42
N ASP A 73 -7.01 -3.63 -1.66
CA ASP A 73 -6.17 -3.88 -2.83
C ASP A 73 -5.91 -2.66 -3.70
N LYS A 74 -6.33 -1.47 -3.26
CA LYS A 74 -6.19 -0.27 -4.07
C LYS A 74 -6.04 0.98 -3.22
N ILE A 75 -5.19 1.89 -3.69
CA ILE A 75 -5.06 3.23 -3.13
C ILE A 75 -5.20 4.23 -4.25
N LYS A 76 -6.00 5.25 -4.03
CA LYS A 76 -6.15 6.36 -4.96
C LYS A 76 -5.77 7.63 -4.21
N PHE A 77 -4.81 8.37 -4.75
CA PHE A 77 -4.34 9.58 -4.07
C PHE A 77 -4.08 10.70 -5.04
N THR A 78 -3.98 11.91 -4.50
CA THR A 78 -3.67 13.12 -5.27
C THR A 78 -2.20 13.47 -5.06
N VAL A 79 -1.53 13.81 -6.14
CA VAL A 79 -0.11 14.18 -6.09
C VAL A 79 0.01 15.54 -5.39
N PRO A 80 0.76 15.62 -4.28
CA PRO A 80 0.92 16.85 -3.52
C PRO A 80 1.86 17.81 -4.24
N ARG A 81 1.93 19.03 -3.75
CA ARG A 81 2.86 20.02 -4.29
C ARG A 81 4.25 19.71 -3.76
N ILE A 82 5.06 19.05 -4.58
CA ILE A 82 6.42 18.67 -4.25
C ILE A 82 7.34 18.98 -5.42
N LYS A 83 8.64 18.94 -5.17
CA LYS A 83 9.62 19.22 -6.21
C LYS A 83 9.55 18.16 -7.31
N PRO A 84 9.81 18.54 -8.56
CA PRO A 84 9.95 17.55 -9.61
C PRO A 84 11.04 16.54 -9.27
N GLY A 85 10.81 15.30 -9.61
CA GLY A 85 11.79 14.25 -9.35
C GLY A 85 11.16 12.88 -9.29
N ARG A 86 11.99 11.91 -8.94
CA ARG A 86 11.57 10.53 -8.82
C ARG A 86 11.24 10.19 -7.39
N TYR A 87 10.08 9.60 -7.18
CA TYR A 87 9.60 9.26 -5.85
C TYR A 87 9.13 7.82 -5.79
N HIS A 88 9.37 7.19 -4.65
CA HIS A 88 8.78 5.89 -4.35
C HIS A 88 7.58 6.09 -3.43
N LEU A 89 6.65 5.16 -3.49
CA LEU A 89 5.55 5.14 -2.56
C LEU A 89 6.04 4.53 -1.25
N ALA A 90 5.61 5.05 -0.12
CA ALA A 90 5.93 4.51 1.19
C ALA A 90 4.65 4.41 2.02
N LEU A 91 4.53 3.33 2.77
CA LEU A 91 3.34 3.05 3.57
C LEU A 91 3.69 3.10 5.05
N LEU A 92 2.96 3.90 5.80
CA LEU A 92 3.10 3.93 7.26
C LEU A 92 2.17 2.87 7.84
N THR A 93 2.72 1.96 8.64
CA THR A 93 1.91 0.89 9.24
C THR A 93 0.84 1.46 10.16
N ALA A 94 -0.21 0.68 10.41
CA ALA A 94 -1.35 1.13 11.20
C ALA A 94 -0.96 1.52 12.64
N ASN A 95 0.04 0.87 13.20
CA ASN A 95 0.55 1.21 14.53
C ASN A 95 1.54 2.37 14.50
N LYS A 96 1.82 2.93 13.30
CA LYS A 96 2.73 4.05 13.08
C LYS A 96 4.16 3.77 13.53
N ALA A 97 4.52 2.50 13.62
CA ALA A 97 5.86 2.10 14.08
C ALA A 97 6.88 2.00 12.95
N SER A 98 6.42 1.79 11.72
CA SER A 98 7.33 1.56 10.59
C SER A 98 6.83 2.21 9.32
N MET A 99 7.77 2.68 8.51
CA MET A 99 7.50 3.16 7.16
C MET A 99 8.10 2.14 6.20
N ILE A 100 7.28 1.61 5.31
CA ILE A 100 7.71 0.58 4.37
C ILE A 100 7.75 1.16 2.96
N GLU A 101 8.94 1.33 2.43
CA GLU A 101 9.11 1.83 1.07
C GLU A 101 8.70 0.75 0.08
N GLN A 102 7.94 1.14 -0.94
CA GLN A 102 7.42 0.22 -1.93
C GLN A 102 8.28 0.25 -3.21
N PRO A 103 8.27 -0.84 -3.99
CA PRO A 103 9.01 -0.86 -5.25
C PRO A 103 8.41 0.04 -6.31
N VAL A 104 7.13 0.39 -6.18
CA VAL A 104 6.50 1.27 -7.16
C VAL A 104 7.02 2.68 -7.02
N ALA A 105 7.24 3.31 -8.16
CA ALA A 105 7.78 4.66 -8.21
C ALA A 105 7.08 5.47 -9.30
N LEU A 106 7.14 6.79 -9.17
CA LEU A 106 6.62 7.67 -10.18
C LEU A 106 7.51 8.92 -10.28
N THR A 107 7.42 9.58 -11.43
CA THR A 107 8.16 10.81 -11.69
C THR A 107 7.19 11.98 -11.63
N VAL A 108 7.51 12.98 -10.83
CA VAL A 108 6.74 14.22 -10.74
C VAL A 108 7.42 15.26 -11.60
N GLU A 109 6.65 15.86 -12.50
CA GLU A 109 7.14 16.92 -13.39
C GLU A 109 6.87 18.30 -12.84
#